data_2ef9b74d9469880ae1a8b5cad9686b15
#
_entry.id   2ef9b74d9469880ae1a8b5cad9686b15
#
_cell.length_a   1.000
_cell.length_b   1.000
_cell.length_c   1.000
_cell.angle_alpha   90.00
_cell.angle_beta   90.00
_cell.angle_gamma   90.00
#
_symmetry.space_group_name_H-M   'P 1'
#
loop_
_entity.id
_entity.type
_entity.pdbx_description
1 polymer ?
#
loop_
_entity_poly.entity_id
_entity_poly.type
_entity_poly.pdbx_seq_one_letter_code
_entity_poly.pdbx_strand_id
1 'polypeptide(L)'
;MGIEFQELYVWMRRRKIFATLLVVFTLCLGILIGTMVSGHAQATHDQSATGATLLSLPDPVVLSNSFSAISKKIGPAVVNISTTQIMEKPKGGKKPKGLGDPLEDFFDRFLQSPDQGPDAERSLGSGVIVDKKGFILTNDHVIDQATKIQVTLDGDSTKYNGHVVGFDKDTDLAVVKIDADHDLPVAKLGNSDGVQVGDWVLAFGSPFGLNSTVTAGIISAKDRSNVGHQFQRFLQTDAAINPGNSGGPLVNMSGEIIGINTAIYTGSRGFEGVGFALPSTTIVGVYNQLITNGKVTRGSIGITFQEERSNNTVLLKELGAPYGIVVEAIEPGSPAEKSGLQPGDVITEVNGQPVHTGADLVNPIAQTAIGDSVKVRFVHNKQAKDASLVVMDRSKLFPQTAQTSEDQPEDAETQGQFGLHVEDLTPDLARKLGMSKVTGVVVLEVDPASFAEDVEFARGDVITEINHATISNIGDYKNEMAKLKTGQDVLFKVARRGDNDRVLTLFLAGAVPAAQ
;
A
#
# COMPACT_ATOMS: atom_id res chain seq x y z
N MET A 1 26.18 36.52 -89.52
CA MET A 1 26.38 36.14 -88.10
C MET A 1 25.15 36.36 -87.22
N GLY A 2 23.90 36.51 -87.76
CA GLY A 2 22.70 36.76 -86.95
C GLY A 2 21.74 35.60 -86.88
N ILE A 3 21.91 34.54 -87.65
CA ILE A 3 20.96 33.43 -87.73
C ILE A 3 21.22 32.33 -86.67
N GLU A 4 22.48 32.11 -86.34
CA GLU A 4 22.89 31.07 -85.37
C GLU A 4 22.44 31.35 -83.90
N PHE A 5 22.37 32.61 -83.51
CA PHE A 5 21.89 32.96 -82.13
C PHE A 5 20.42 32.74 -81.91
N GLN A 6 19.59 32.92 -82.95
CA GLN A 6 18.16 32.64 -82.82
C GLN A 6 17.85 31.14 -82.75
N GLU A 7 18.56 30.32 -83.51
CA GLU A 7 18.38 28.87 -83.48
C GLU A 7 18.86 28.28 -82.14
N LEU A 8 19.99 28.78 -81.62
CA LEU A 8 20.47 28.37 -80.30
C LEU A 8 19.55 28.77 -79.19
N TYR A 9 18.94 29.97 -79.24
CA TYR A 9 17.96 30.44 -78.27
C TYR A 9 16.65 29.65 -78.32
N VAL A 10 16.17 29.31 -79.50
CA VAL A 10 15.00 28.47 -79.71
C VAL A 10 15.24 27.03 -79.21
N TRP A 11 16.43 26.49 -79.48
CA TRP A 11 16.86 25.18 -79.01
C TRP A 11 17.02 25.11 -77.49
N MET A 12 17.64 26.12 -76.84
CA MET A 12 17.71 26.21 -75.36
C MET A 12 16.35 26.40 -74.73
N ARG A 13 15.45 27.22 -75.36
CA ARG A 13 14.07 27.41 -74.88
C ARG A 13 13.25 26.12 -74.95
N ARG A 14 13.40 25.36 -76.04
CA ARG A 14 12.73 24.03 -76.16
C ARG A 14 13.25 23.02 -75.12
N ARG A 15 14.54 23.02 -74.80
CA ARG A 15 15.05 22.15 -73.74
C ARG A 15 14.56 22.57 -72.35
N LYS A 16 14.47 23.87 -72.06
CA LYS A 16 13.89 24.34 -70.79
C LYS A 16 12.41 23.98 -70.69
N ILE A 17 11.67 24.12 -71.74
CA ILE A 17 10.26 23.70 -71.78
C ILE A 17 10.15 22.20 -71.61
N PHE A 18 11.00 21.40 -72.24
CA PHE A 18 11.03 19.96 -72.07
C PHE A 18 11.40 19.56 -70.67
N ALA A 19 12.43 20.18 -70.07
CA ALA A 19 12.81 19.94 -68.69
C ALA A 19 11.70 20.32 -67.70
N THR A 20 10.99 21.45 -67.94
CA THR A 20 9.85 21.87 -67.11
C THR A 20 8.70 20.88 -67.22
N LEU A 21 8.39 20.43 -68.45
CA LEU A 21 7.36 19.40 -68.64
C LEU A 21 7.73 18.07 -68.00
N LEU A 22 8.97 17.67 -68.02
CA LEU A 22 9.45 16.46 -67.34
C LEU A 22 9.30 16.56 -65.81
N VAL A 23 9.66 17.70 -65.24
CA VAL A 23 9.51 17.95 -63.79
C VAL A 23 8.01 17.95 -63.40
N VAL A 24 7.16 18.62 -64.19
CA VAL A 24 5.72 18.61 -63.95
C VAL A 24 5.14 17.21 -64.06
N PHE A 25 5.56 16.46 -65.09
CA PHE A 25 5.10 15.09 -65.28
C PHE A 25 5.54 14.15 -64.13
N THR A 26 6.80 14.28 -63.66
CA THR A 26 7.28 13.47 -62.50
C THR A 26 6.56 13.84 -61.21
N LEU A 27 6.24 15.13 -61.03
CA LEU A 27 5.49 15.63 -59.88
C LEU A 27 4.03 15.14 -59.91
N CYS A 28 3.35 15.21 -61.08
CA CYS A 28 2.02 14.65 -61.26
C CYS A 28 2.01 13.13 -61.06
N LEU A 29 3.02 12.42 -61.58
CA LEU A 29 3.13 10.98 -61.41
C LEU A 29 3.37 10.63 -59.95
N GLY A 30 4.21 11.40 -59.24
CA GLY A 30 4.43 11.25 -57.80
C GLY A 30 3.17 11.46 -56.95
N ILE A 31 2.38 12.48 -57.28
CA ILE A 31 1.10 12.74 -56.64
C ILE A 31 0.11 11.59 -56.94
N LEU A 32 0.07 11.10 -58.18
CA LEU A 32 -0.84 10.01 -58.60
C LEU A 32 -0.48 8.69 -57.92
N ILE A 33 0.82 8.38 -57.82
CA ILE A 33 1.29 7.22 -57.05
C ILE A 33 1.02 7.42 -55.55
N GLY A 34 1.28 8.63 -55.02
CA GLY A 34 1.01 8.95 -53.61
C GLY A 34 -0.48 8.78 -53.24
N THR A 35 -1.40 9.24 -54.10
CA THR A 35 -2.83 9.09 -53.92
C THR A 35 -3.28 7.61 -54.05
N MET A 36 -2.70 6.85 -55.00
CA MET A 36 -2.95 5.42 -55.10
C MET A 36 -2.46 4.65 -53.87
N VAL A 37 -1.25 4.92 -53.39
CA VAL A 37 -0.68 4.30 -52.20
C VAL A 37 -1.46 4.72 -50.95
N SER A 38 -1.83 6.00 -50.82
CA SER A 38 -2.64 6.48 -49.69
C SER A 38 -4.09 5.94 -49.75
N GLY A 39 -4.65 5.73 -50.95
CA GLY A 39 -5.97 5.12 -51.10
C GLY A 39 -6.00 3.63 -50.78
N HIS A 40 -4.82 2.92 -50.79
CA HIS A 40 -4.73 1.52 -50.36
C HIS A 40 -4.25 1.37 -48.91
N ALA A 41 -3.82 2.44 -48.25
CA ALA A 41 -3.59 2.51 -46.83
C ALA A 41 -4.85 2.92 -46.05
N GLN A 42 -6.05 2.62 -46.56
CA GLN A 42 -7.15 2.36 -45.66
C GLN A 42 -6.75 1.08 -44.93
N ALA A 43 -6.23 1.25 -43.71
CA ALA A 43 -6.23 0.18 -42.73
C ALA A 43 -7.63 -0.42 -42.83
N THR A 44 -7.74 -1.65 -43.28
CA THR A 44 -8.91 -2.46 -43.04
C THR A 44 -8.98 -2.56 -41.52
N HIS A 45 -9.58 -1.54 -40.88
CA HIS A 45 -10.23 -1.75 -39.62
C HIS A 45 -11.25 -2.84 -39.94
N ASP A 46 -10.84 -4.06 -39.70
CA ASP A 46 -11.77 -5.17 -39.52
C ASP A 46 -12.56 -4.88 -38.25
N GLN A 47 -13.42 -3.85 -38.34
CA GLN A 47 -14.46 -3.55 -37.37
C GLN A 47 -15.63 -4.48 -37.67
N SER A 48 -15.38 -5.78 -37.56
CA SER A 48 -16.45 -6.73 -37.25
C SER A 48 -16.83 -6.62 -35.76
N ALA A 49 -16.93 -5.39 -35.27
CA ALA A 49 -17.71 -5.07 -34.07
C ALA A 49 -19.17 -4.84 -34.46
N THR A 50 -19.69 -5.68 -35.35
CA THR A 50 -21.14 -5.84 -35.57
C THR A 50 -21.68 -6.61 -34.38
N GLY A 51 -21.92 -5.90 -33.26
CA GLY A 51 -22.45 -6.46 -32.03
C GLY A 51 -22.13 -5.68 -30.76
N ALA A 52 -21.40 -4.58 -30.84
CA ALA A 52 -21.29 -3.68 -29.70
C ALA A 52 -22.68 -3.09 -29.43
N THR A 53 -23.37 -3.66 -28.46
CA THR A 53 -24.57 -3.04 -27.89
C THR A 53 -24.16 -1.68 -27.38
N LEU A 54 -24.69 -0.61 -27.96
CA LEU A 54 -24.47 0.73 -27.45
C LEU A 54 -24.95 0.75 -25.99
N LEU A 55 -24.01 0.86 -25.04
CA LEU A 55 -24.36 1.08 -23.65
C LEU A 55 -25.12 2.41 -23.59
N SER A 56 -26.37 2.36 -23.14
CA SER A 56 -27.14 3.56 -22.86
C SER A 56 -26.46 4.32 -21.74
N LEU A 57 -25.74 5.37 -22.05
CA LEU A 57 -25.17 6.26 -21.05
C LEU A 57 -26.34 7.02 -20.37
N PRO A 58 -26.32 7.14 -19.03
CA PRO A 58 -27.30 7.96 -18.32
C PRO A 58 -27.18 9.42 -18.78
N ASP A 59 -28.29 10.11 -18.82
CA ASP A 59 -28.34 11.55 -19.16
C ASP A 59 -27.41 12.30 -18.16
N PRO A 60 -26.44 13.09 -18.62
CA PRO A 60 -25.55 13.87 -17.77
C PRO A 60 -26.28 14.80 -16.78
N VAL A 61 -27.45 15.31 -17.13
CA VAL A 61 -28.28 16.12 -16.24
C VAL A 61 -28.86 15.30 -15.10
N VAL A 62 -29.29 14.07 -15.36
CA VAL A 62 -29.80 13.15 -14.35
C VAL A 62 -28.68 12.78 -13.37
N LEU A 63 -27.46 12.51 -13.88
CA LEU A 63 -26.30 12.21 -13.06
C LEU A 63 -25.91 13.41 -12.17
N SER A 64 -25.86 14.61 -12.74
CA SER A 64 -25.57 15.85 -12.00
C SER A 64 -26.61 16.10 -10.89
N ASN A 65 -27.89 15.90 -11.19
CA ASN A 65 -28.95 16.03 -10.19
C ASN A 65 -28.83 15.00 -9.07
N SER A 66 -28.41 13.78 -9.41
CA SER A 66 -28.17 12.72 -8.41
C SER A 66 -27.03 13.11 -7.46
N PHE A 67 -25.90 13.62 -7.97
CA PHE A 67 -24.80 14.10 -7.14
C PHE A 67 -25.24 15.23 -6.20
N SER A 68 -25.99 16.19 -6.72
CA SER A 68 -26.51 17.30 -5.91
C SER A 68 -27.49 16.83 -4.83
N ALA A 69 -28.34 15.84 -5.15
CA ALA A 69 -29.28 15.28 -4.18
C ALA A 69 -28.56 14.51 -3.05
N ILE A 70 -27.55 13.70 -3.41
CA ILE A 70 -26.73 12.97 -2.44
C ILE A 70 -25.95 13.96 -1.57
N SER A 71 -25.35 14.99 -2.17
CA SER A 71 -24.61 16.02 -1.44
C SER A 71 -25.50 16.71 -0.40
N LYS A 72 -26.72 17.10 -0.76
CA LYS A 72 -27.70 17.70 0.18
C LYS A 72 -28.12 16.73 1.28
N LYS A 73 -28.20 15.43 1.00
CA LYS A 73 -28.61 14.40 1.96
C LYS A 73 -27.49 14.08 2.96
N ILE A 74 -26.27 13.96 2.50
CA ILE A 74 -25.12 13.48 3.29
C ILE A 74 -24.36 14.63 3.96
N GLY A 75 -24.22 15.78 3.28
CA GLY A 75 -23.46 16.92 3.77
C GLY A 75 -23.74 17.29 5.23
N PRO A 76 -25.01 17.39 5.68
CA PRO A 76 -25.31 17.71 7.06
C PRO A 76 -24.77 16.71 8.11
N ALA A 77 -24.53 15.44 7.72
CA ALA A 77 -23.95 14.43 8.60
C ALA A 77 -22.41 14.45 8.61
N VAL A 78 -21.77 15.19 7.70
CA VAL A 78 -20.31 15.34 7.64
C VAL A 78 -19.90 16.46 8.57
N VAL A 79 -18.91 16.20 9.41
CA VAL A 79 -18.46 17.15 10.43
C VAL A 79 -16.98 17.48 10.27
N ASN A 80 -16.62 18.67 10.68
CA ASN A 80 -15.23 19.06 10.88
C ASN A 80 -14.76 18.62 12.26
N ILE A 81 -13.58 18.02 12.32
CA ILE A 81 -12.90 17.65 13.56
C ILE A 81 -11.63 18.49 13.66
N SER A 82 -11.56 19.31 14.70
CA SER A 82 -10.40 20.11 15.05
C SER A 82 -9.81 19.59 16.35
N THR A 83 -8.55 19.20 16.33
CA THR A 83 -7.84 18.73 17.51
C THR A 83 -6.79 19.73 17.94
N THR A 84 -6.52 19.80 19.23
CA THR A 84 -5.45 20.60 19.80
C THR A 84 -4.57 19.70 20.64
N GLN A 85 -3.26 19.72 20.37
CA GLN A 85 -2.25 19.04 21.18
C GLN A 85 -1.45 20.10 21.94
N ILE A 86 -1.34 19.97 23.25
CA ILE A 86 -0.47 20.80 24.07
C ILE A 86 0.88 20.09 24.16
N MET A 87 1.89 20.60 23.45
CA MET A 87 3.24 20.06 23.56
C MET A 87 3.91 20.61 24.81
N GLU A 88 4.25 19.77 25.78
CA GLU A 88 5.32 20.07 26.72
C GLU A 88 6.64 20.08 25.92
N LYS A 89 7.34 21.23 25.89
CA LYS A 89 8.58 21.41 25.13
C LYS A 89 9.60 20.33 25.50
N PRO A 90 9.99 19.42 24.61
CA PRO A 90 11.14 18.56 24.83
C PRO A 90 12.38 19.45 24.80
N LYS A 91 13.22 19.37 25.83
CA LYS A 91 14.55 19.96 25.82
C LYS A 91 15.39 19.25 24.76
N GLY A 92 15.55 19.86 23.60
CA GLY A 92 16.64 19.65 22.64
C GLY A 92 16.79 18.22 22.11
N GLY A 93 16.17 17.91 20.97
CA GLY A 93 16.49 16.76 20.16
C GLY A 93 15.82 16.90 18.79
N LYS A 94 16.60 16.90 17.70
CA LYS A 94 16.06 16.79 16.34
C LYS A 94 15.41 15.42 16.20
N LYS A 95 14.14 15.34 15.76
CA LYS A 95 13.50 14.08 15.39
C LYS A 95 14.34 13.39 14.29
N PRO A 96 14.68 12.11 14.42
CA PRO A 96 15.36 11.37 13.36
C PRO A 96 14.40 11.23 12.17
N LYS A 97 14.92 11.41 10.94
CA LYS A 97 14.24 11.00 9.72
C LYS A 97 14.37 9.48 9.61
N GLY A 98 13.39 8.75 10.11
CA GLY A 98 13.23 7.33 9.78
C GLY A 98 12.57 7.17 8.40
N LEU A 99 12.85 6.08 7.68
CA LEU A 99 11.97 5.59 6.63
C LEU A 99 10.67 5.13 7.34
N GLY A 100 9.76 6.07 7.54
CA GLY A 100 8.46 5.84 8.16
C GLY A 100 7.48 5.27 7.13
N ASP A 101 6.40 4.71 7.65
CA ASP A 101 5.22 4.34 6.87
C ASP A 101 4.88 5.48 5.89
N PRO A 102 4.68 5.22 4.59
CA PRO A 102 4.31 6.24 3.61
C PRO A 102 3.10 7.08 4.03
N LEU A 103 2.23 6.52 4.86
CA LEU A 103 1.09 7.19 5.46
C LEU A 103 1.51 8.19 6.55
N GLU A 104 2.40 7.80 7.44
CA GLU A 104 2.94 8.63 8.53
C GLU A 104 3.79 9.79 7.97
N ASP A 105 4.62 9.52 6.95
CA ASP A 105 5.40 10.55 6.23
C ASP A 105 4.50 11.56 5.51
N PHE A 106 3.37 11.13 4.96
CA PHE A 106 2.39 12.01 4.34
C PHE A 106 1.78 12.97 5.37
N PHE A 107 1.36 12.44 6.53
CA PHE A 107 0.76 13.24 7.58
C PHE A 107 1.77 14.16 8.27
N ASP A 108 2.97 13.70 8.57
CA ASP A 108 4.05 14.53 9.17
C ASP A 108 4.42 15.70 8.25
N ARG A 109 4.52 15.48 6.94
CA ARG A 109 4.81 16.54 5.96
C ARG A 109 3.67 17.55 5.82
N PHE A 110 2.43 17.12 6.08
CA PHE A 110 1.25 17.96 5.97
C PHE A 110 1.00 18.78 7.25
N LEU A 111 1.18 18.18 8.42
CA LEU A 111 0.97 18.85 9.72
C LEU A 111 2.06 19.87 10.05
N GLN A 112 3.26 19.77 9.47
CA GLN A 112 4.35 20.73 9.63
C GLN A 112 4.17 21.98 8.75
N SER A 113 3.10 22.74 8.93
CA SER A 113 2.97 24.09 8.34
C SER A 113 3.80 25.12 9.11
N PRO A 114 4.63 25.95 8.42
CA PRO A 114 5.57 26.88 9.08
C PRO A 114 4.95 28.06 9.82
N ASP A 115 3.64 28.24 9.76
CA ASP A 115 2.96 29.51 10.13
C ASP A 115 2.13 29.43 11.42
N GLN A 116 2.29 28.40 12.27
CA GLN A 116 1.54 28.28 13.51
C GLN A 116 2.42 28.60 14.73
N GLY A 117 1.88 29.42 15.65
CA GLY A 117 2.57 29.92 16.84
C GLY A 117 3.00 28.76 17.78
N PRO A 118 3.90 29.06 18.74
CA PRO A 118 4.75 28.08 19.42
C PRO A 118 4.04 27.13 20.42
N ASP A 119 2.72 27.23 20.65
CA ASP A 119 2.09 26.59 21.81
C ASP A 119 0.94 25.63 21.54
N ALA A 120 0.51 25.39 20.28
CA ALA A 120 -0.51 24.38 19.98
C ALA A 120 -0.46 23.92 18.50
N GLU A 121 -0.22 22.65 18.27
CA GLU A 121 -0.39 22.02 16.97
C GLU A 121 -1.89 21.70 16.79
N ARG A 122 -2.47 22.09 15.64
CA ARG A 122 -3.87 21.82 15.30
C ARG A 122 -3.94 20.86 14.13
N SER A 123 -4.47 19.69 14.35
CA SER A 123 -4.88 18.79 13.26
C SER A 123 -6.31 19.11 12.84
N LEU A 124 -6.57 19.08 11.54
CA LEU A 124 -7.88 19.30 10.95
C LEU A 124 -8.25 18.08 10.09
N GLY A 125 -9.33 17.43 10.42
CA GLY A 125 -9.89 16.30 9.69
C GLY A 125 -11.41 16.38 9.59
N SER A 126 -11.97 15.34 9.04
CA SER A 126 -13.42 15.18 8.92
C SER A 126 -13.91 14.00 9.74
N GLY A 127 -15.22 13.94 9.91
CA GLY A 127 -15.92 12.78 10.44
C GLY A 127 -17.31 12.67 9.83
N VAL A 128 -17.99 11.56 10.14
CA VAL A 128 -19.38 11.37 9.72
C VAL A 128 -20.22 10.84 10.89
N ILE A 129 -21.35 11.48 11.14
CA ILE A 129 -22.32 11.06 12.17
C ILE A 129 -23.07 9.83 11.66
N VAL A 130 -23.00 8.72 12.40
CA VAL A 130 -23.62 7.44 12.04
C VAL A 130 -24.74 7.01 12.99
N ASP A 131 -24.92 7.74 14.08
CA ASP A 131 -25.99 7.51 15.05
C ASP A 131 -26.55 8.84 15.59
N LYS A 132 -27.87 8.94 15.76
CA LYS A 132 -28.56 10.13 16.30
C LYS A 132 -28.10 10.53 17.70
N LYS A 133 -27.51 9.58 18.44
CA LYS A 133 -26.91 9.84 19.76
C LYS A 133 -25.59 10.57 19.68
N GLY A 134 -25.08 10.88 18.47
CA GLY A 134 -23.86 11.66 18.26
C GLY A 134 -22.58 10.83 18.17
N PHE A 135 -22.66 9.56 17.76
CA PHE A 135 -21.48 8.79 17.41
C PHE A 135 -20.98 9.17 16.02
N ILE A 136 -19.70 9.49 15.94
CA ILE A 136 -19.00 9.98 14.74
C ILE A 136 -17.87 9.02 14.42
N LEU A 137 -17.81 8.57 13.17
CA LEU A 137 -16.66 7.86 12.62
C LEU A 137 -15.64 8.86 12.07
N THR A 138 -14.36 8.59 12.33
CA THR A 138 -13.21 9.32 11.80
C THR A 138 -11.99 8.41 11.75
N ASN A 139 -10.85 8.90 11.26
CA ASN A 139 -9.59 8.18 11.36
C ASN A 139 -8.94 8.35 12.74
N ASP A 140 -8.16 7.34 13.16
CA ASP A 140 -7.38 7.40 14.40
C ASP A 140 -6.34 8.52 14.35
N HIS A 141 -5.59 8.63 13.25
CA HIS A 141 -4.57 9.68 13.06
C HIS A 141 -5.14 11.11 13.16
N VAL A 142 -6.44 11.33 12.91
CA VAL A 142 -7.09 12.64 13.08
C VAL A 142 -7.19 13.04 14.55
N ILE A 143 -7.31 12.07 15.44
CA ILE A 143 -7.51 12.29 16.88
C ILE A 143 -6.32 11.86 17.73
N ASP A 144 -5.28 11.26 17.13
CA ASP A 144 -4.12 10.75 17.86
C ASP A 144 -3.44 11.88 18.65
N GLN A 145 -3.07 11.60 19.89
CA GLN A 145 -2.46 12.54 20.83
C GLN A 145 -3.25 13.84 21.09
N ALA A 146 -4.52 13.91 20.67
CA ALA A 146 -5.34 15.09 20.90
C ALA A 146 -5.63 15.30 22.40
N THR A 147 -5.25 16.46 22.92
CA THR A 147 -5.62 16.89 24.27
C THR A 147 -7.05 17.41 24.32
N LYS A 148 -7.53 17.95 23.20
CA LYS A 148 -8.89 18.47 23.03
C LYS A 148 -9.40 18.18 21.62
N ILE A 149 -10.64 17.69 21.54
CA ILE A 149 -11.35 17.46 20.28
C ILE A 149 -12.54 18.39 20.22
N GLN A 150 -12.66 19.15 19.15
CA GLN A 150 -13.81 20.00 18.86
C GLN A 150 -14.44 19.56 17.54
N VAL A 151 -15.75 19.38 17.55
CA VAL A 151 -16.54 18.99 16.37
C VAL A 151 -17.44 20.15 15.99
N THR A 152 -17.46 20.49 14.70
CA THR A 152 -18.36 21.51 14.13
C THR A 152 -19.22 20.85 13.05
N LEU A 153 -20.54 21.05 13.12
CA LEU A 153 -21.49 20.54 12.12
C LEU A 153 -21.59 21.48 10.93
N ASP A 154 -21.98 20.95 9.78
CA ASP A 154 -22.21 21.74 8.58
C ASP A 154 -23.37 22.75 8.79
N GLY A 155 -23.12 24.01 8.53
CA GLY A 155 -24.12 25.11 8.74
C GLY A 155 -24.35 25.51 10.18
N ASP A 156 -23.68 24.90 11.17
CA ASP A 156 -23.77 25.26 12.57
C ASP A 156 -22.42 25.84 13.07
N SER A 157 -22.48 26.99 13.75
CA SER A 157 -21.32 27.62 14.36
C SER A 157 -20.99 27.07 15.74
N THR A 158 -21.82 26.18 16.28
CA THR A 158 -21.63 25.56 17.60
C THR A 158 -20.43 24.61 17.57
N LYS A 159 -19.56 24.74 18.54
CA LYS A 159 -18.42 23.84 18.75
C LYS A 159 -18.76 22.84 19.83
N TYR A 160 -18.96 21.61 19.42
CA TYR A 160 -19.23 20.49 20.34
C TYR A 160 -17.91 19.92 20.86
N ASN A 161 -17.84 19.62 22.16
CA ASN A 161 -16.69 18.89 22.69
C ASN A 161 -16.84 17.40 22.35
N GLY A 162 -15.82 16.85 21.67
CA GLY A 162 -15.77 15.43 21.32
C GLY A 162 -15.08 14.61 22.41
N HIS A 163 -15.62 13.43 22.68
CA HIS A 163 -15.04 12.43 23.57
C HIS A 163 -14.70 11.19 22.79
N VAL A 164 -13.46 10.69 22.90
CA VAL A 164 -13.05 9.44 22.27
C VAL A 164 -13.76 8.27 22.95
N VAL A 165 -14.56 7.52 22.20
CA VAL A 165 -15.21 6.27 22.66
C VAL A 165 -14.22 5.13 22.59
N GLY A 166 -13.45 5.08 21.53
CA GLY A 166 -12.41 4.11 21.28
C GLY A 166 -11.77 4.31 19.91
N PHE A 167 -10.64 3.69 19.70
CA PHE A 167 -9.91 3.73 18.44
C PHE A 167 -9.20 2.42 18.17
N ASP A 168 -8.81 2.24 16.92
CA ASP A 168 -8.11 1.06 16.43
C ASP A 168 -7.02 1.47 15.44
N LYS A 169 -5.78 1.44 15.91
CA LYS A 169 -4.60 1.83 15.11
C LYS A 169 -4.38 0.93 13.89
N ASP A 170 -4.69 -0.36 14.03
CA ASP A 170 -4.50 -1.33 12.95
C ASP A 170 -5.36 -1.02 11.71
N THR A 171 -6.56 -0.45 11.88
CA THR A 171 -7.44 -0.03 10.78
C THR A 171 -7.47 1.48 10.57
N ASP A 172 -6.80 2.25 11.43
CA ASP A 172 -6.84 3.72 11.43
C ASP A 172 -8.29 4.24 11.54
N LEU A 173 -9.10 3.65 12.44
CA LEU A 173 -10.48 4.05 12.68
C LEU A 173 -10.69 4.46 14.12
N ALA A 174 -11.42 5.55 14.33
CA ALA A 174 -11.82 6.02 15.65
C ALA A 174 -13.30 6.36 15.71
N VAL A 175 -13.86 6.26 16.92
CA VAL A 175 -15.22 6.69 17.25
C VAL A 175 -15.15 7.82 18.25
N VAL A 176 -15.71 8.96 17.88
CA VAL A 176 -15.86 10.14 18.72
C VAL A 176 -17.33 10.32 19.04
N LYS A 177 -17.65 10.75 20.26
CA LYS A 177 -19.02 11.04 20.73
C LYS A 177 -19.15 12.53 21.03
N ILE A 178 -20.23 13.12 20.52
CA ILE A 178 -20.66 14.48 20.92
C ILE A 178 -22.04 14.40 21.60
N ASP A 179 -22.30 15.34 22.50
CA ASP A 179 -23.61 15.49 23.11
C ASP A 179 -24.31 16.72 22.55
N ALA A 180 -25.47 16.50 21.95
CA ALA A 180 -26.35 17.54 21.42
C ALA A 180 -27.73 17.43 22.08
N ASP A 181 -28.41 18.56 22.20
CA ASP A 181 -29.75 18.67 22.78
C ASP A 181 -30.88 18.42 21.75
N HIS A 182 -30.51 18.06 20.54
CA HIS A 182 -31.42 17.80 19.41
C HIS A 182 -30.96 16.57 18.60
N ASP A 183 -31.88 16.06 17.78
CA ASP A 183 -31.59 14.96 16.85
C ASP A 183 -30.56 15.40 15.80
N LEU A 184 -29.46 14.64 15.71
CA LEU A 184 -28.40 14.91 14.75
C LEU A 184 -28.70 14.26 13.40
N PRO A 185 -28.25 14.88 12.27
CA PRO A 185 -28.31 14.24 10.96
C PRO A 185 -27.40 13.02 10.91
N VAL A 186 -27.86 11.94 10.26
CA VAL A 186 -27.16 10.65 10.24
C VAL A 186 -26.98 10.17 8.81
N ALA A 187 -25.78 9.72 8.48
CA ALA A 187 -25.51 8.97 7.25
C ALA A 187 -25.48 7.46 7.53
N LYS A 188 -26.07 6.69 6.61
CA LYS A 188 -26.23 5.24 6.75
C LYS A 188 -25.02 4.50 6.20
N LEU A 189 -24.52 3.51 6.94
CA LEU A 189 -23.51 2.56 6.45
C LEU A 189 -24.16 1.62 5.43
N GLY A 190 -23.53 1.47 4.27
CA GLY A 190 -23.88 0.52 3.21
C GLY A 190 -23.01 -0.73 3.28
N ASN A 191 -23.05 -1.54 2.21
CA ASN A 191 -22.27 -2.76 2.06
C ASN A 191 -21.20 -2.59 0.98
N SER A 192 -19.92 -2.50 1.38
CA SER A 192 -18.79 -2.36 0.46
C SER A 192 -18.45 -3.63 -0.32
N ASP A 193 -18.92 -4.82 0.12
CA ASP A 193 -18.62 -6.07 -0.61
C ASP A 193 -19.34 -6.11 -1.96
N GLY A 194 -20.53 -5.48 -2.05
CA GLY A 194 -21.30 -5.36 -3.27
C GLY A 194 -20.80 -4.34 -4.28
N VAL A 195 -19.83 -3.50 -3.91
CA VAL A 195 -19.27 -2.45 -4.77
C VAL A 195 -18.43 -3.06 -5.89
N GLN A 196 -18.53 -2.50 -7.08
CA GLN A 196 -17.78 -2.93 -8.26
C GLN A 196 -16.80 -1.85 -8.73
N VAL A 197 -15.70 -2.28 -9.37
CA VAL A 197 -14.80 -1.36 -10.08
C VAL A 197 -15.58 -0.68 -11.20
N GLY A 198 -15.49 0.66 -11.25
CA GLY A 198 -16.27 1.49 -12.17
C GLY A 198 -17.51 2.14 -11.54
N ASP A 199 -17.95 1.72 -10.36
CA ASP A 199 -19.08 2.35 -9.66
C ASP A 199 -18.76 3.81 -9.31
N TRP A 200 -19.70 4.72 -9.57
CA TRP A 200 -19.59 6.12 -9.17
C TRP A 200 -19.65 6.27 -7.65
N VAL A 201 -18.77 7.13 -7.15
CA VAL A 201 -18.67 7.46 -5.72
C VAL A 201 -18.47 8.95 -5.51
N LEU A 202 -18.89 9.42 -4.34
CA LEU A 202 -18.66 10.79 -3.86
C LEU A 202 -17.84 10.72 -2.56
N ALA A 203 -16.71 11.42 -2.54
CA ALA A 203 -15.93 11.60 -1.32
C ALA A 203 -16.31 12.93 -0.68
N PHE A 204 -16.59 12.89 0.61
CA PHE A 204 -16.96 14.05 1.42
C PHE A 204 -15.87 14.38 2.41
N GLY A 205 -15.79 15.67 2.74
CA GLY A 205 -14.97 16.17 3.82
C GLY A 205 -15.43 17.58 4.24
N SER A 206 -14.92 18.03 5.36
CA SER A 206 -15.15 19.39 5.88
C SER A 206 -13.79 20.04 6.20
N PRO A 207 -12.94 20.30 5.19
CA PRO A 207 -11.62 20.86 5.40
C PRO A 207 -11.70 22.29 5.93
N PHE A 208 -10.79 22.65 6.82
CA PHE A 208 -10.60 24.02 7.32
C PHE A 208 -11.79 24.64 8.05
N GLY A 209 -12.77 23.85 8.53
CA GLY A 209 -13.98 24.37 9.15
C GLY A 209 -14.91 25.11 8.16
N LEU A 210 -14.70 24.88 6.87
CA LEU A 210 -15.59 25.34 5.80
C LEU A 210 -16.75 24.35 5.63
N ASN A 211 -17.79 24.76 4.89
CA ASN A 211 -18.90 23.88 4.53
C ASN A 211 -18.40 22.61 3.84
N SER A 212 -19.21 21.55 3.93
CA SER A 212 -18.90 20.24 3.33
C SER A 212 -18.40 20.36 1.88
N THR A 213 -17.22 19.80 1.63
CA THR A 213 -16.66 19.67 0.28
C THR A 213 -16.98 18.30 -0.27
N VAL A 214 -17.32 18.22 -1.55
CA VAL A 214 -17.66 16.98 -2.26
C VAL A 214 -16.81 16.86 -3.50
N THR A 215 -16.19 15.69 -3.68
CA THR A 215 -15.53 15.32 -4.94
C THR A 215 -16.17 14.04 -5.50
N ALA A 216 -16.15 13.87 -6.83
CA ALA A 216 -16.74 12.72 -7.51
C ALA A 216 -15.66 11.94 -8.25
N GLY A 217 -15.82 10.64 -8.31
CA GLY A 217 -14.97 9.71 -9.03
C GLY A 217 -15.59 8.32 -9.09
N ILE A 218 -14.78 7.32 -9.34
CA ILE A 218 -15.19 5.91 -9.38
C ILE A 218 -14.38 5.06 -8.41
N ILE A 219 -14.86 3.86 -8.16
CA ILE A 219 -14.02 2.82 -7.56
C ILE A 219 -13.04 2.33 -8.63
N SER A 220 -11.76 2.60 -8.43
CA SER A 220 -10.68 2.22 -9.34
C SER A 220 -10.16 0.81 -9.10
N ALA A 221 -10.16 0.35 -7.84
CA ALA A 221 -9.79 -1.01 -7.44
C ALA A 221 -10.36 -1.37 -6.07
N LYS A 222 -10.32 -2.66 -5.74
CA LYS A 222 -10.71 -3.21 -4.42
C LYS A 222 -9.53 -3.96 -3.81
N ASP A 223 -9.61 -4.19 -2.50
CA ASP A 223 -8.68 -5.05 -1.75
C ASP A 223 -7.20 -4.67 -1.85
N ARG A 224 -6.92 -3.35 -1.88
CA ARG A 224 -5.54 -2.86 -1.86
C ARG A 224 -4.93 -3.07 -0.46
N SER A 225 -4.00 -4.04 -0.34
CA SER A 225 -3.33 -4.42 0.91
C SER A 225 -1.93 -3.81 1.07
N ASN A 226 -1.30 -3.33 -0.02
CA ASN A 226 0.12 -2.91 -0.02
C ASN A 226 0.31 -1.42 0.34
N VAL A 227 -0.66 -0.78 0.97
CA VAL A 227 -0.67 0.67 1.18
C VAL A 227 -0.74 1.05 2.66
N GLY A 228 -0.81 0.08 3.57
CA GLY A 228 -0.97 0.34 4.99
C GLY A 228 -0.70 -0.88 5.86
N HIS A 229 -1.23 -0.88 7.08
CA HIS A 229 -1.04 -1.97 8.03
C HIS A 229 -1.77 -3.26 7.62
N GLN A 230 -1.39 -4.38 8.21
CA GLN A 230 -1.85 -5.75 7.91
C GLN A 230 -3.38 -5.93 7.86
N PHE A 231 -4.15 -5.11 8.57
CA PHE A 231 -5.62 -5.18 8.61
C PHE A 231 -6.30 -4.14 7.71
N GLN A 232 -5.53 -3.36 6.96
CA GLN A 232 -6.03 -2.35 6.04
C GLN A 232 -6.14 -2.93 4.63
N ARG A 233 -7.38 -3.08 4.15
CA ARG A 233 -7.73 -3.41 2.78
C ARG A 233 -8.60 -2.30 2.25
N PHE A 234 -8.04 -1.52 1.34
CA PHE A 234 -8.68 -0.31 0.90
C PHE A 234 -9.52 -0.50 -0.37
N LEU A 235 -10.57 0.28 -0.48
CA LEU A 235 -11.15 0.68 -1.74
C LEU A 235 -10.27 1.77 -2.33
N GLN A 236 -9.87 1.63 -3.60
CA GLN A 236 -9.16 2.67 -4.33
C GLN A 236 -10.15 3.49 -5.14
N THR A 237 -9.99 4.81 -5.14
CA THR A 237 -10.84 5.75 -5.91
C THR A 237 -9.99 6.85 -6.55
N ASP A 238 -10.49 7.41 -7.66
CA ASP A 238 -9.98 8.64 -8.27
C ASP A 238 -10.80 9.88 -7.89
N ALA A 239 -11.82 9.73 -7.03
CA ALA A 239 -12.43 10.87 -6.34
C ALA A 239 -11.34 11.59 -5.56
N ALA A 240 -11.16 12.90 -5.78
CA ALA A 240 -10.05 13.64 -5.21
C ALA A 240 -10.12 13.64 -3.67
N ILE A 241 -9.15 12.98 -3.05
CA ILE A 241 -8.92 13.00 -1.61
C ILE A 241 -7.77 13.98 -1.34
N ASN A 242 -8.02 14.95 -0.50
CA ASN A 242 -7.02 15.94 -0.09
C ASN A 242 -7.03 16.06 1.44
N PRO A 243 -5.98 16.64 2.03
CA PRO A 243 -5.94 16.94 3.44
C PRO A 243 -7.22 17.67 3.90
N GLY A 244 -7.82 17.13 4.96
CA GLY A 244 -9.13 17.56 5.46
C GLY A 244 -10.31 16.67 5.04
N ASN A 245 -10.19 15.83 4.00
CA ASN A 245 -11.20 14.81 3.69
C ASN A 245 -11.00 13.51 4.50
N SER A 246 -9.82 13.30 5.11
CA SER A 246 -9.54 12.14 5.96
C SER A 246 -10.54 12.06 7.11
N GLY A 247 -11.11 10.88 7.35
CA GLY A 247 -12.19 10.64 8.30
C GLY A 247 -13.60 10.91 7.77
N GLY A 248 -13.73 11.62 6.63
CA GLY A 248 -14.99 11.83 5.94
C GLY A 248 -15.45 10.59 5.15
N PRO A 249 -16.75 10.48 4.80
CA PRO A 249 -17.28 9.31 4.13
C PRO A 249 -17.01 9.28 2.62
N LEU A 250 -16.78 8.06 2.08
CA LEU A 250 -16.93 7.71 0.68
C LEU A 250 -18.32 7.10 0.49
N VAL A 251 -19.12 7.66 -0.42
CA VAL A 251 -20.56 7.37 -0.54
C VAL A 251 -20.90 6.87 -1.93
N ASN A 252 -21.76 5.85 -2.03
CA ASN A 252 -22.28 5.33 -3.28
C ASN A 252 -23.44 6.17 -3.82
N MET A 253 -23.93 5.83 -5.04
CA MET A 253 -25.03 6.54 -5.69
C MET A 253 -26.41 6.35 -5.03
N SER A 254 -26.52 5.49 -4.02
CA SER A 254 -27.71 5.37 -3.14
C SER A 254 -27.64 6.30 -1.93
N GLY A 255 -26.52 7.02 -1.75
CA GLY A 255 -26.29 7.86 -0.57
C GLY A 255 -26.01 7.03 0.68
N GLU A 256 -25.29 5.92 0.54
CA GLU A 256 -24.83 5.08 1.66
C GLU A 256 -23.30 5.11 1.75
N ILE A 257 -22.77 5.13 2.96
CA ILE A 257 -21.34 5.11 3.23
C ILE A 257 -20.78 3.73 2.87
N ILE A 258 -19.90 3.66 1.87
CA ILE A 258 -19.19 2.44 1.49
C ILE A 258 -17.75 2.41 2.00
N GLY A 259 -17.26 3.53 2.53
CA GLY A 259 -15.93 3.62 3.13
C GLY A 259 -15.70 4.93 3.87
N ILE A 260 -14.58 4.99 4.59
CA ILE A 260 -14.04 6.22 5.21
C ILE A 260 -12.75 6.59 4.50
N ASN A 261 -12.66 7.82 3.98
CA ASN A 261 -11.49 8.36 3.31
C ASN A 261 -10.31 8.38 4.29
N THR A 262 -9.21 7.73 3.94
CA THR A 262 -8.11 7.54 4.89
C THR A 262 -6.81 8.15 4.37
N ALA A 263 -6.42 7.86 3.12
CA ALA A 263 -5.09 8.17 2.61
C ALA A 263 -5.08 8.44 1.10
N ILE A 264 -3.93 8.96 0.63
CA ILE A 264 -3.61 9.04 -0.80
C ILE A 264 -2.23 8.41 -1.05
N TYR A 265 -2.03 7.88 -2.25
CA TYR A 265 -0.71 7.54 -2.74
C TYR A 265 -0.20 8.69 -3.60
N THR A 266 0.93 9.28 -3.22
CA THR A 266 1.45 10.47 -3.92
C THR A 266 2.96 10.58 -3.77
N GLY A 267 3.64 10.98 -4.83
CA GLY A 267 5.04 11.41 -4.82
C GLY A 267 5.22 12.90 -4.48
N SER A 268 4.13 13.67 -4.44
CA SER A 268 4.09 15.11 -4.19
C SER A 268 3.28 15.44 -2.92
N ARG A 269 2.89 16.71 -2.74
CA ARG A 269 2.08 17.16 -1.60
C ARG A 269 0.56 17.15 -1.86
N GLY A 270 0.08 16.57 -2.96
CA GLY A 270 -1.32 16.63 -3.37
C GLY A 270 -1.80 15.33 -3.99
N PHE A 271 -3.10 15.28 -4.25
CA PHE A 271 -3.76 14.15 -4.89
C PHE A 271 -3.28 13.95 -6.35
N GLU A 272 -2.84 12.75 -6.68
CA GLU A 272 -2.33 12.35 -8.01
C GLU A 272 -3.21 11.29 -8.69
N GLY A 273 -4.49 11.24 -8.36
CA GLY A 273 -5.44 10.30 -8.97
C GLY A 273 -5.59 8.98 -8.22
N VAL A 274 -4.96 8.81 -7.05
CA VAL A 274 -5.04 7.58 -6.26
C VAL A 274 -5.39 7.92 -4.82
N GLY A 275 -6.63 7.66 -4.44
CA GLY A 275 -7.14 7.79 -3.07
C GLY A 275 -7.57 6.45 -2.51
N PHE A 276 -7.56 6.32 -1.19
CA PHE A 276 -7.91 5.11 -0.46
C PHE A 276 -8.96 5.38 0.61
N ALA A 277 -9.93 4.47 0.71
CA ALA A 277 -10.95 4.48 1.74
C ALA A 277 -11.06 3.11 2.43
N LEU A 278 -11.17 3.12 3.76
CA LEU A 278 -11.43 1.92 4.55
C LEU A 278 -12.84 1.41 4.25
N PRO A 279 -13.05 0.13 3.85
CA PRO A 279 -14.36 -0.39 3.46
C PRO A 279 -15.38 -0.41 4.61
N SER A 280 -16.65 -0.17 4.31
CA SER A 280 -17.73 -0.15 5.31
C SER A 280 -17.93 -1.49 6.02
N THR A 281 -17.67 -2.62 5.39
CA THR A 281 -17.73 -3.94 6.02
C THR A 281 -16.70 -4.11 7.13
N THR A 282 -15.48 -3.59 6.94
CA THR A 282 -14.47 -3.49 8.00
C THR A 282 -14.92 -2.54 9.10
N ILE A 283 -15.43 -1.36 8.72
CA ILE A 283 -15.88 -0.31 9.64
C ILE A 283 -16.95 -0.84 10.60
N VAL A 284 -17.96 -1.56 10.11
CA VAL A 284 -19.05 -2.11 10.94
C VAL A 284 -18.49 -3.03 12.02
N GLY A 285 -17.56 -3.91 11.66
CA GLY A 285 -16.94 -4.84 12.62
C GLY A 285 -16.16 -4.13 13.73
N VAL A 286 -15.38 -3.13 13.35
CA VAL A 286 -14.57 -2.31 14.27
C VAL A 286 -15.47 -1.41 15.12
N TYR A 287 -16.41 -0.68 14.52
CA TYR A 287 -17.35 0.21 15.18
C TYR A 287 -18.12 -0.50 16.30
N ASN A 288 -18.68 -1.68 16.02
CA ASN A 288 -19.43 -2.44 17.02
C ASN A 288 -18.58 -2.83 18.23
N GLN A 289 -17.32 -3.16 18.03
CA GLN A 289 -16.40 -3.46 19.14
C GLN A 289 -16.02 -2.19 19.91
N LEU A 290 -15.74 -1.08 19.22
CA LEU A 290 -15.39 0.18 19.86
C LEU A 290 -16.51 0.73 20.73
N ILE A 291 -17.77 0.74 20.27
CA ILE A 291 -18.89 1.24 21.07
C ILE A 291 -19.24 0.31 22.24
N THR A 292 -18.96 -0.99 22.13
CA THR A 292 -19.30 -1.99 23.17
C THR A 292 -18.19 -2.13 24.20
N ASN A 293 -16.91 -2.17 23.75
CA ASN A 293 -15.76 -2.56 24.56
C ASN A 293 -14.72 -1.43 24.70
N GLY A 294 -14.88 -0.32 23.97
CA GLY A 294 -13.88 0.76 23.89
C GLY A 294 -12.59 0.42 23.13
N LYS A 295 -12.44 -0.82 22.68
CA LYS A 295 -11.26 -1.32 21.96
C LYS A 295 -11.60 -2.46 21.03
N VAL A 296 -10.76 -2.67 20.02
CA VAL A 296 -10.84 -3.83 19.12
C VAL A 296 -9.94 -4.95 19.64
N THR A 297 -10.48 -6.16 19.66
CA THR A 297 -9.74 -7.36 20.03
C THR A 297 -9.67 -8.28 18.83
N ARG A 298 -8.45 -8.70 18.45
CA ARG A 298 -8.20 -9.62 17.35
C ARG A 298 -7.54 -10.88 17.81
N GLY A 299 -7.98 -12.00 17.26
CA GLY A 299 -7.31 -13.28 17.43
C GLY A 299 -5.94 -13.30 16.72
N SER A 300 -4.98 -13.99 17.33
CA SER A 300 -3.69 -14.26 16.73
C SER A 300 -3.13 -15.59 17.20
N ILE A 301 -2.30 -16.21 16.39
CA ILE A 301 -1.52 -17.41 16.74
C ILE A 301 -0.06 -17.11 17.04
N GLY A 302 0.37 -15.84 16.85
CA GLY A 302 1.71 -15.35 17.18
C GLY A 302 2.78 -15.69 16.16
N ILE A 303 2.50 -15.43 14.89
CA ILE A 303 3.45 -15.51 13.79
C ILE A 303 3.59 -14.17 13.09
N THR A 304 4.75 -13.93 12.49
CA THR A 304 5.01 -12.87 11.51
C THR A 304 5.31 -13.47 10.13
N PHE A 305 4.91 -12.79 9.08
CA PHE A 305 5.15 -13.18 7.68
C PHE A 305 5.18 -11.95 6.77
N GLN A 306 5.77 -12.09 5.58
CA GLN A 306 5.66 -11.10 4.47
C GLN A 306 5.01 -11.77 3.26
N GLU A 307 3.97 -11.15 2.72
CA GLU A 307 3.17 -11.72 1.63
C GLU A 307 3.98 -11.76 0.32
N GLU A 308 4.80 -10.75 0.06
CA GLU A 308 5.67 -10.66 -1.12
C GLU A 308 6.61 -11.87 -1.23
N ARG A 309 7.16 -12.32 -0.12
CA ARG A 309 8.05 -13.50 -0.07
C ARG A 309 7.30 -14.80 -0.30
N SER A 310 6.05 -14.86 0.15
CA SER A 310 5.19 -16.02 -0.04
C SER A 310 4.75 -16.21 -1.50
N ASN A 311 4.92 -15.19 -2.34
CA ASN A 311 4.72 -15.27 -3.78
C ASN A 311 5.96 -15.78 -4.55
N ASN A 312 7.10 -15.96 -3.88
CA ASN A 312 8.32 -16.47 -4.51
C ASN A 312 8.23 -17.98 -4.75
N THR A 313 7.99 -18.37 -6.00
CA THR A 313 7.82 -19.79 -6.38
C THR A 313 9.07 -20.64 -6.16
N VAL A 314 10.27 -20.03 -6.24
CA VAL A 314 11.54 -20.71 -5.95
C VAL A 314 11.62 -21.03 -4.46
N LEU A 315 11.29 -20.06 -3.60
CA LEU A 315 11.27 -20.23 -2.16
C LEU A 315 10.29 -21.34 -1.74
N LEU A 316 9.03 -21.27 -2.21
CA LEU A 316 8.02 -22.28 -1.88
C LEU A 316 8.42 -23.68 -2.32
N LYS A 317 8.99 -23.82 -3.51
CA LYS A 317 9.50 -25.11 -4.04
C LYS A 317 10.62 -25.67 -3.15
N GLU A 318 11.58 -24.83 -2.75
CA GLU A 318 12.67 -25.25 -1.86
C GLU A 318 12.18 -25.63 -0.47
N LEU A 319 11.16 -24.96 0.04
CA LEU A 319 10.48 -25.31 1.30
C LEU A 319 9.53 -26.50 1.16
N GLY A 320 9.25 -26.96 -0.07
CA GLY A 320 8.44 -28.15 -0.37
C GLY A 320 6.94 -27.91 -0.37
N ALA A 321 6.51 -26.65 -0.54
CA ALA A 321 5.10 -26.27 -0.61
C ALA A 321 4.72 -25.80 -2.03
N PRO A 322 3.53 -26.16 -2.57
CA PRO A 322 3.06 -25.68 -3.87
C PRO A 322 2.51 -24.24 -3.79
N TYR A 323 2.07 -23.81 -2.62
CA TYR A 323 1.55 -22.48 -2.28
C TYR A 323 1.54 -22.34 -0.76
N GLY A 324 1.28 -21.14 -0.26
CA GLY A 324 1.09 -20.87 1.16
C GLY A 324 1.83 -19.63 1.63
N ILE A 325 1.75 -19.39 2.93
CA ILE A 325 2.40 -18.26 3.61
C ILE A 325 3.59 -18.77 4.41
N VAL A 326 4.76 -18.20 4.15
CA VAL A 326 6.01 -18.54 4.84
C VAL A 326 6.06 -17.85 6.20
N VAL A 327 6.26 -18.63 7.27
CA VAL A 327 6.45 -18.13 8.63
C VAL A 327 7.85 -17.56 8.77
N GLU A 328 7.98 -16.28 9.09
CA GLU A 328 9.28 -15.61 9.30
C GLU A 328 9.72 -15.63 10.76
N ALA A 329 8.78 -15.33 11.66
CA ALA A 329 9.08 -15.37 13.09
C ALA A 329 7.89 -15.88 13.89
N ILE A 330 8.18 -16.36 15.09
CA ILE A 330 7.20 -16.88 16.04
C ILE A 330 7.39 -16.16 17.37
N GLU A 331 6.27 -15.65 17.91
CA GLU A 331 6.28 -14.97 19.18
C GLU A 331 6.48 -15.95 20.35
N PRO A 332 7.41 -15.65 21.27
CA PRO A 332 7.61 -16.47 22.46
C PRO A 332 6.34 -16.63 23.30
N GLY A 333 6.05 -17.83 23.76
CA GLY A 333 4.84 -18.15 24.53
C GLY A 333 3.56 -18.24 23.71
N SER A 334 3.63 -18.03 22.40
CA SER A 334 2.49 -18.04 21.48
C SER A 334 1.91 -19.43 21.26
N PRO A 335 0.66 -19.52 20.73
CA PRO A 335 0.10 -20.77 20.24
C PRO A 335 0.93 -21.45 19.14
N ALA A 336 1.53 -20.66 18.25
CA ALA A 336 2.39 -21.18 17.19
C ALA A 336 3.63 -21.88 17.77
N GLU A 337 4.34 -21.26 18.71
CA GLU A 337 5.47 -21.88 19.38
C GLU A 337 5.09 -23.20 20.07
N LYS A 338 3.98 -23.19 20.83
CA LYS A 338 3.48 -24.37 21.56
C LYS A 338 3.06 -25.50 20.63
N SER A 339 2.65 -25.21 19.41
CA SER A 339 2.27 -26.21 18.40
C SER A 339 3.46 -26.79 17.65
N GLY A 340 4.67 -26.24 17.85
CA GLY A 340 5.90 -26.69 17.20
C GLY A 340 6.10 -26.11 15.79
N LEU A 341 5.36 -25.05 15.40
CA LEU A 341 5.70 -24.28 14.21
C LEU A 341 7.10 -23.66 14.37
N GLN A 342 7.79 -23.48 13.26
CA GLN A 342 9.13 -22.92 13.21
C GLN A 342 9.24 -21.90 12.07
N PRO A 343 10.13 -20.91 12.16
CA PRO A 343 10.47 -20.08 11.02
C PRO A 343 10.90 -20.92 9.83
N GLY A 344 10.37 -20.61 8.64
CA GLY A 344 10.53 -21.39 7.42
C GLY A 344 9.44 -22.43 7.15
N ASP A 345 8.51 -22.64 8.07
CA ASP A 345 7.31 -23.42 7.79
C ASP A 345 6.40 -22.66 6.84
N VAL A 346 5.68 -23.38 5.98
CA VAL A 346 4.74 -22.80 5.03
C VAL A 346 3.31 -23.20 5.40
N ILE A 347 2.50 -22.23 5.82
CA ILE A 347 1.08 -22.48 6.13
C ILE A 347 0.30 -22.56 4.82
N THR A 348 -0.34 -23.71 4.57
CA THR A 348 -1.08 -24.00 3.35
C THR A 348 -2.59 -24.02 3.52
N GLU A 349 -3.11 -24.30 4.73
CA GLU A 349 -4.55 -24.29 4.99
C GLU A 349 -4.86 -23.78 6.40
N VAL A 350 -5.99 -23.07 6.55
CA VAL A 350 -6.60 -22.70 7.83
C VAL A 350 -8.05 -23.19 7.83
N ASN A 351 -8.42 -23.98 8.82
CA ASN A 351 -9.75 -24.59 8.95
C ASN A 351 -10.21 -25.35 7.68
N GLY A 352 -9.26 -25.97 6.94
CA GLY A 352 -9.51 -26.70 5.70
C GLY A 352 -9.71 -25.82 4.47
N GLN A 353 -9.51 -24.51 4.59
CA GLN A 353 -9.50 -23.58 3.46
C GLN A 353 -8.06 -23.32 3.01
N PRO A 354 -7.76 -23.34 1.69
CA PRO A 354 -6.42 -23.06 1.20
C PRO A 354 -6.01 -21.62 1.49
N VAL A 355 -4.72 -21.41 1.78
CA VAL A 355 -4.12 -20.13 2.08
C VAL A 355 -3.20 -19.74 0.93
N HIS A 356 -3.60 -18.78 0.11
CA HIS A 356 -2.81 -18.22 -0.98
C HIS A 356 -2.30 -16.82 -0.68
N THR A 357 -3.01 -16.08 0.17
CA THR A 357 -2.71 -14.69 0.53
C THR A 357 -2.61 -14.54 2.04
N GLY A 358 -1.95 -13.47 2.50
CA GLY A 358 -1.93 -13.12 3.91
C GLY A 358 -3.32 -12.99 4.52
N ALA A 359 -4.30 -12.56 3.72
CA ALA A 359 -5.68 -12.46 4.16
C ALA A 359 -6.36 -13.80 4.40
N ASP A 360 -6.08 -14.80 3.57
CA ASP A 360 -6.63 -16.16 3.76
C ASP A 360 -6.13 -16.75 5.09
N LEU A 361 -4.96 -16.29 5.54
CA LEU A 361 -4.39 -16.67 6.83
C LEU A 361 -4.97 -15.84 7.98
N VAL A 362 -4.94 -14.51 7.86
CA VAL A 362 -5.22 -13.57 8.96
C VAL A 362 -6.71 -13.51 9.29
N ASN A 363 -7.58 -13.42 8.28
CA ASN A 363 -9.00 -13.20 8.50
C ASN A 363 -9.69 -14.29 9.33
N PRO A 364 -9.54 -15.61 9.01
CA PRO A 364 -10.17 -16.65 9.81
C PRO A 364 -9.63 -16.69 11.25
N ILE A 365 -8.34 -16.41 11.44
CA ILE A 365 -7.72 -16.39 12.77
C ILE A 365 -8.22 -15.19 13.59
N ALA A 366 -8.23 -13.99 12.98
CA ALA A 366 -8.66 -12.77 13.66
C ALA A 366 -10.14 -12.76 14.04
N GLN A 367 -10.99 -13.48 13.29
CA GLN A 367 -12.43 -13.63 13.55
C GLN A 367 -12.75 -14.76 14.55
N THR A 368 -11.81 -15.67 14.80
CA THR A 368 -11.99 -16.73 15.77
C THR A 368 -11.96 -16.16 17.19
N ALA A 369 -12.90 -16.56 18.04
CA ALA A 369 -12.97 -16.09 19.42
C ALA A 369 -11.70 -16.46 20.20
N ILE A 370 -11.27 -15.57 21.08
CA ILE A 370 -10.10 -15.83 21.94
C ILE A 370 -10.41 -17.02 22.85
N GLY A 371 -9.49 -17.99 22.84
CA GLY A 371 -9.65 -19.26 23.56
C GLY A 371 -10.17 -20.41 22.69
N ASP A 372 -10.78 -20.11 21.54
CA ASP A 372 -11.14 -21.13 20.56
C ASP A 372 -9.92 -21.57 19.75
N SER A 373 -10.05 -22.69 19.04
CA SER A 373 -8.96 -23.29 18.28
C SER A 373 -9.18 -23.18 16.79
N VAL A 374 -8.11 -22.88 16.04
CA VAL A 374 -8.03 -23.00 14.59
C VAL A 374 -7.18 -24.19 14.19
N LYS A 375 -7.59 -24.89 13.14
CA LYS A 375 -6.80 -25.97 12.54
C LYS A 375 -5.92 -25.38 11.45
N VAL A 376 -4.62 -25.63 11.53
CA VAL A 376 -3.63 -25.15 10.57
C VAL A 376 -2.90 -26.33 9.97
N ARG A 377 -2.87 -26.40 8.63
CA ARG A 377 -1.99 -27.32 7.89
C ARG A 377 -0.78 -26.52 7.40
N PHE A 378 0.40 -27.08 7.60
CA PHE A 378 1.65 -26.45 7.21
C PHE A 378 2.65 -27.48 6.72
N VAL A 379 3.62 -27.03 5.94
CA VAL A 379 4.77 -27.83 5.47
C VAL A 379 5.97 -27.50 6.32
N HIS A 380 6.53 -28.50 7.00
CA HIS A 380 7.74 -28.43 7.81
C HIS A 380 8.77 -29.42 7.27
N ASN A 381 9.96 -28.97 6.90
CA ASN A 381 11.00 -29.79 6.30
C ASN A 381 10.48 -30.67 5.14
N LYS A 382 9.75 -30.07 4.21
CA LYS A 382 9.13 -30.72 3.04
C LYS A 382 8.05 -31.79 3.38
N GLN A 383 7.56 -31.81 4.62
CA GLN A 383 6.50 -32.74 5.07
C GLN A 383 5.28 -31.96 5.57
N ALA A 384 4.11 -32.34 5.10
CA ALA A 384 2.86 -31.75 5.56
C ALA A 384 2.55 -32.22 7.00
N LYS A 385 2.15 -31.26 7.85
CA LYS A 385 1.73 -31.48 9.24
C LYS A 385 0.46 -30.71 9.51
N ASP A 386 -0.33 -31.19 10.47
CA ASP A 386 -1.52 -30.52 10.97
C ASP A 386 -1.30 -30.16 12.45
N ALA A 387 -1.77 -28.96 12.84
CA ALA A 387 -1.78 -28.53 14.24
C ALA A 387 -3.12 -27.85 14.58
N SER A 388 -3.50 -27.91 15.84
CA SER A 388 -4.63 -27.15 16.39
C SER A 388 -4.07 -26.10 17.34
N LEU A 389 -4.31 -24.83 17.03
CA LEU A 389 -3.77 -23.70 17.75
C LEU A 389 -4.88 -22.93 18.46
N VAL A 390 -4.73 -22.70 19.76
CA VAL A 390 -5.67 -21.89 20.53
C VAL A 390 -5.41 -20.43 20.24
N VAL A 391 -6.44 -19.72 19.76
CA VAL A 391 -6.32 -18.30 19.41
C VAL A 391 -6.14 -17.44 20.66
N MET A 392 -5.15 -16.58 20.67
CA MET A 392 -4.87 -15.63 21.75
C MET A 392 -5.15 -14.19 21.30
N ASP A 393 -5.33 -13.29 22.25
CA ASP A 393 -5.43 -11.85 21.99
C ASP A 393 -4.11 -11.34 21.39
N ARG A 394 -4.20 -10.75 20.18
CA ARG A 394 -3.06 -10.22 19.45
C ARG A 394 -2.27 -9.18 20.25
N SER A 395 -2.97 -8.32 21.01
CA SER A 395 -2.31 -7.29 21.81
C SER A 395 -1.39 -7.83 22.91
N LYS A 396 -1.62 -9.08 23.35
CA LYS A 396 -0.76 -9.76 24.34
C LYS A 396 0.47 -10.38 23.70
N LEU A 397 0.37 -10.75 22.43
CA LEU A 397 1.48 -11.34 21.66
C LEU A 397 2.38 -10.28 21.03
N PHE A 398 1.80 -9.17 20.61
CA PHE A 398 2.49 -8.05 19.96
C PHE A 398 2.24 -6.76 20.76
N PRO A 399 2.86 -6.58 21.93
CA PRO A 399 2.74 -5.33 22.68
C PRO A 399 3.36 -4.19 21.88
N GLN A 400 2.62 -3.10 21.67
CA GLN A 400 3.14 -1.90 21.00
C GLN A 400 4.19 -1.26 21.91
N THR A 401 5.46 -1.46 21.60
CA THR A 401 6.57 -0.72 22.20
C THR A 401 6.87 0.48 21.31
N ALA A 402 6.99 1.65 21.92
CA ALA A 402 7.37 2.88 21.23
C ALA A 402 8.75 2.69 20.55
N GLN A 403 8.81 3.03 19.26
CA GLN A 403 10.04 2.92 18.45
C GLN A 403 11.07 3.93 18.92
N THR A 404 12.26 3.45 19.25
CA THR A 404 13.48 4.26 19.36
C THR A 404 14.44 3.79 18.27
N SER A 405 14.72 4.68 17.34
CA SER A 405 15.69 4.49 16.27
C SER A 405 17.09 4.87 16.73
N GLU A 406 18.05 3.98 16.53
CA GLU A 406 19.48 4.25 16.75
C GLU A 406 20.28 4.25 15.44
N ASP A 407 21.33 5.10 15.44
CA ASP A 407 22.23 5.48 14.37
C ASP A 407 23.01 4.33 13.71
N GLN A 408 23.27 4.50 12.40
CA GLN A 408 24.15 3.65 11.58
C GLN A 408 25.60 4.19 11.56
N PRO A 409 26.62 3.33 11.55
CA PRO A 409 27.99 3.70 11.19
C PRO A 409 28.30 3.44 9.70
N GLU A 410 29.12 4.31 9.12
CA GLU A 410 29.65 4.27 7.74
C GLU A 410 30.93 3.43 7.59
N ASP A 411 31.09 2.83 6.39
CA ASP A 411 32.25 2.42 5.61
C ASP A 411 33.13 1.21 5.98
N ALA A 412 33.14 0.22 5.05
CA ALA A 412 34.31 -0.50 4.52
C ALA A 412 33.97 -1.34 3.28
N GLU A 413 34.73 -1.15 2.18
CA GLU A 413 34.54 -1.79 0.87
C GLU A 413 35.07 -3.21 0.78
N THR A 414 34.29 -4.14 0.23
CA THR A 414 34.81 -5.39 -0.36
C THR A 414 33.91 -5.79 -1.54
N GLN A 415 34.49 -5.92 -2.76
CA GLN A 415 33.75 -6.30 -3.99
C GLN A 415 33.00 -7.61 -3.80
N GLY A 416 31.67 -7.58 -4.05
CA GLY A 416 30.73 -8.66 -3.76
C GLY A 416 30.31 -9.46 -4.98
N GLN A 417 30.18 -10.77 -4.82
CA GLN A 417 29.59 -11.67 -5.80
C GLN A 417 28.06 -11.48 -5.80
N PHE A 418 27.44 -11.33 -6.97
CA PHE A 418 26.00 -11.09 -7.15
C PHE A 418 25.46 -9.78 -6.56
N GLY A 419 26.33 -8.79 -6.32
CA GLY A 419 25.98 -7.51 -5.71
C GLY A 419 25.90 -7.53 -4.19
N LEU A 420 26.49 -8.55 -3.51
CA LEU A 420 26.59 -8.62 -2.06
C LEU A 420 27.99 -8.27 -1.60
N HIS A 421 28.12 -7.24 -0.77
CA HIS A 421 29.33 -6.92 -0.03
C HIS A 421 29.18 -7.44 1.39
N VAL A 422 30.00 -8.37 1.79
CA VAL A 422 29.87 -9.07 3.07
C VAL A 422 31.19 -9.12 3.85
N GLU A 423 31.10 -9.16 5.17
CA GLU A 423 32.23 -9.39 6.06
C GLU A 423 31.89 -10.38 7.19
N ASP A 424 32.90 -10.84 7.95
CA ASP A 424 32.66 -11.69 9.11
C ASP A 424 31.89 -10.95 10.21
N LEU A 425 30.84 -11.57 10.75
CA LEU A 425 30.13 -11.04 11.90
C LEU A 425 30.98 -11.13 13.15
N THR A 426 31.74 -10.07 13.42
CA THR A 426 32.55 -10.00 14.65
C THR A 426 31.68 -9.87 15.92
N PRO A 427 32.13 -10.29 17.10
CA PRO A 427 31.37 -10.15 18.35
C PRO A 427 30.98 -8.69 18.67
N ASP A 428 31.81 -7.72 18.26
CA ASP A 428 31.53 -6.29 18.44
C ASP A 428 30.42 -5.81 17.50
N LEU A 429 30.47 -6.25 16.25
CA LEU A 429 29.44 -5.93 15.25
C LEU A 429 28.13 -6.63 15.60
N ALA A 430 28.16 -7.90 16.02
CA ALA A 430 26.99 -8.63 16.50
C ALA A 430 26.29 -7.93 17.67
N ARG A 431 27.05 -7.30 18.58
CA ARG A 431 26.51 -6.50 19.70
C ARG A 431 25.86 -5.20 19.20
N LYS A 432 26.51 -4.50 18.26
CA LYS A 432 25.97 -3.27 17.65
C LYS A 432 24.67 -3.54 16.89
N LEU A 433 24.58 -4.68 16.20
CA LEU A 433 23.38 -5.09 15.46
C LEU A 433 22.32 -5.76 16.35
N GLY A 434 22.55 -5.89 17.67
CA GLY A 434 21.62 -6.59 18.57
C GLY A 434 21.51 -8.10 18.33
N MET A 435 22.48 -8.70 17.60
CA MET A 435 22.48 -10.09 17.14
C MET A 435 23.53 -10.96 17.83
N SER A 436 23.79 -10.74 19.10
CA SER A 436 24.88 -11.43 19.87
C SER A 436 24.84 -12.95 19.88
N LYS A 437 23.72 -13.56 19.49
CA LYS A 437 23.53 -15.02 19.41
C LYS A 437 23.56 -15.56 17.97
N VAL A 438 23.76 -14.70 16.98
CA VAL A 438 23.81 -15.06 15.57
C VAL A 438 25.25 -15.24 15.13
N THR A 439 25.51 -16.23 14.28
CA THR A 439 26.82 -16.50 13.66
C THR A 439 26.62 -16.48 12.15
N GLY A 440 27.53 -15.91 11.40
CA GLY A 440 27.42 -15.81 9.95
C GLY A 440 28.27 -14.69 9.36
N VAL A 441 27.92 -14.25 8.16
CA VAL A 441 28.52 -13.09 7.51
C VAL A 441 27.47 -11.97 7.39
N VAL A 442 27.89 -10.73 7.66
CA VAL A 442 26.99 -9.57 7.62
C VAL A 442 27.09 -8.89 6.26
N VAL A 443 25.95 -8.49 5.71
CA VAL A 443 25.83 -7.70 4.48
C VAL A 443 26.10 -6.24 4.82
N LEU A 444 27.16 -5.68 4.24
CA LEU A 444 27.54 -4.28 4.41
C LEU A 444 26.86 -3.38 3.39
N GLU A 445 26.73 -3.87 2.14
CA GLU A 445 26.17 -3.13 1.03
C GLU A 445 25.53 -4.09 0.04
N VAL A 446 24.49 -3.61 -0.66
CA VAL A 446 23.80 -4.31 -1.75
C VAL A 446 23.87 -3.41 -2.97
N ASP A 447 24.46 -3.91 -4.05
CA ASP A 447 24.59 -3.15 -5.30
C ASP A 447 23.20 -2.92 -5.95
N PRO A 448 22.89 -1.69 -6.39
CA PRO A 448 21.64 -1.41 -7.11
C PRO A 448 21.53 -2.22 -8.41
N ALA A 449 20.31 -2.66 -8.75
CA ALA A 449 19.99 -3.48 -9.91
C ALA A 449 20.76 -4.81 -9.96
N SER A 450 21.14 -5.36 -8.82
CA SER A 450 21.82 -6.64 -8.65
C SER A 450 20.86 -7.77 -8.30
N PHE A 451 21.33 -9.03 -8.44
CA PHE A 451 20.60 -10.19 -7.94
C PHE A 451 20.28 -10.08 -6.44
N ALA A 452 21.18 -9.51 -5.65
CA ALA A 452 20.96 -9.33 -4.22
C ALA A 452 19.80 -8.36 -3.93
N GLU A 453 19.67 -7.28 -4.71
CA GLU A 453 18.53 -6.38 -4.62
C GLU A 453 17.23 -7.09 -5.08
N ASP A 454 17.29 -7.85 -6.19
CA ASP A 454 16.12 -8.58 -6.70
C ASP A 454 15.55 -9.60 -5.72
N VAL A 455 16.40 -10.19 -4.87
CA VAL A 455 15.98 -11.13 -3.82
C VAL A 455 15.83 -10.47 -2.44
N GLU A 456 15.86 -9.12 -2.39
CA GLU A 456 15.57 -8.29 -1.22
C GLU A 456 16.55 -8.41 -0.05
N PHE A 457 17.86 -8.61 -0.31
CA PHE A 457 18.87 -8.39 0.71
C PHE A 457 18.90 -6.92 1.14
N ALA A 458 19.21 -6.70 2.41
CA ALA A 458 19.39 -5.37 2.95
C ALA A 458 20.71 -5.27 3.73
N ARG A 459 21.24 -4.06 3.83
CA ARG A 459 22.37 -3.76 4.70
C ARG A 459 22.05 -4.17 6.15
N GLY A 460 22.99 -4.84 6.82
CA GLY A 460 22.83 -5.33 8.18
C GLY A 460 22.25 -6.75 8.29
N ASP A 461 21.84 -7.35 7.16
CA ASP A 461 21.46 -8.76 7.14
C ASP A 461 22.65 -9.65 7.50
N VAL A 462 22.39 -10.73 8.24
CA VAL A 462 23.41 -11.75 8.55
C VAL A 462 23.03 -13.05 7.86
N ILE A 463 23.83 -13.48 6.87
CA ILE A 463 23.66 -14.75 6.18
C ILE A 463 24.13 -15.87 7.09
N THR A 464 23.23 -16.77 7.47
CA THR A 464 23.47 -17.88 8.39
C THR A 464 23.52 -19.24 7.70
N GLU A 465 22.83 -19.38 6.55
CA GLU A 465 22.83 -20.60 5.74
C GLU A 465 22.70 -20.25 4.25
N ILE A 466 23.32 -21.07 3.37
CA ILE A 466 23.13 -21.06 1.91
C ILE A 466 22.81 -22.50 1.50
N ASN A 467 21.66 -22.73 0.86
CA ASN A 467 21.18 -24.06 0.44
C ASN A 467 21.29 -25.11 1.59
N HIS A 468 20.86 -24.73 2.80
CA HIS A 468 20.95 -25.52 4.03
C HIS A 468 22.37 -25.79 4.56
N ALA A 469 23.41 -25.25 3.92
CA ALA A 469 24.77 -25.31 4.46
C ALA A 469 24.99 -24.12 5.42
N THR A 470 25.41 -24.40 6.65
CA THR A 470 25.65 -23.38 7.66
C THR A 470 26.83 -22.49 7.27
N ILE A 471 26.67 -21.19 7.42
CA ILE A 471 27.69 -20.18 7.20
C ILE A 471 28.11 -19.61 8.56
N SER A 472 29.37 -19.78 8.91
CA SER A 472 29.93 -19.29 10.18
C SER A 472 30.93 -18.15 9.99
N ASN A 473 31.49 -18.00 8.79
CA ASN A 473 32.51 -17.02 8.44
C ASN A 473 32.55 -16.78 6.92
N ILE A 474 33.36 -15.79 6.51
CA ILE A 474 33.52 -15.40 5.10
C ILE A 474 34.12 -16.54 4.25
N GLY A 475 34.89 -17.47 4.83
CA GLY A 475 35.42 -18.64 4.13
C GLY A 475 34.31 -19.62 3.75
N ASP A 476 33.40 -19.92 4.68
CA ASP A 476 32.24 -20.77 4.41
C ASP A 476 31.35 -20.14 3.32
N TYR A 477 31.10 -18.82 3.44
CA TYR A 477 30.33 -18.05 2.45
C TYR A 477 30.95 -18.18 1.04
N LYS A 478 32.25 -17.88 0.88
CA LYS A 478 32.93 -17.98 -0.41
C LYS A 478 32.90 -19.39 -0.97
N ASN A 479 33.05 -20.40 -0.14
CA ASN A 479 33.02 -21.81 -0.55
C ASN A 479 31.62 -22.23 -1.06
N GLU A 480 30.54 -21.79 -0.40
CA GLU A 480 29.17 -22.12 -0.84
C GLU A 480 28.77 -21.30 -2.07
N MET A 481 29.12 -20.02 -2.14
CA MET A 481 28.86 -19.17 -3.31
C MET A 481 29.57 -19.70 -4.56
N ALA A 482 30.78 -20.23 -4.42
CA ALA A 482 31.54 -20.80 -5.56
C ALA A 482 30.91 -22.09 -6.14
N LYS A 483 30.02 -22.77 -5.40
CA LYS A 483 29.33 -23.97 -5.87
C LYS A 483 28.08 -23.64 -6.72
N LEU A 484 27.62 -22.39 -6.65
CA LEU A 484 26.40 -21.95 -7.34
C LEU A 484 26.63 -21.90 -8.85
N LYS A 485 25.66 -22.40 -9.61
CA LYS A 485 25.69 -22.43 -11.07
C LYS A 485 24.61 -21.52 -11.63
N THR A 486 24.89 -20.85 -12.71
CA THR A 486 23.91 -20.07 -13.49
C THR A 486 22.63 -20.86 -13.72
N GLY A 487 21.49 -20.22 -13.44
CA GLY A 487 20.16 -20.82 -13.57
C GLY A 487 19.78 -21.82 -12.46
N GLN A 488 20.66 -22.04 -11.48
CA GLN A 488 20.35 -22.86 -10.31
C GLN A 488 19.54 -22.03 -9.29
N ASP A 489 18.51 -22.62 -8.71
CA ASP A 489 17.81 -22.04 -7.56
C ASP A 489 18.74 -22.00 -6.34
N VAL A 490 18.77 -20.88 -5.64
CA VAL A 490 19.54 -20.69 -4.40
C VAL A 490 18.64 -20.17 -3.28
N LEU A 491 18.84 -20.70 -2.09
CA LEU A 491 18.12 -20.31 -0.86
C LEU A 491 19.11 -19.79 0.16
N PHE A 492 18.88 -18.58 0.65
CA PHE A 492 19.62 -17.97 1.75
C PHE A 492 18.73 -17.91 2.99
N LYS A 493 19.25 -18.31 4.12
CA LYS A 493 18.65 -18.05 5.43
C LYS A 493 19.40 -16.91 6.09
N VAL A 494 18.67 -15.87 6.41
CA VAL A 494 19.21 -14.58 6.83
C VAL A 494 18.61 -14.18 8.16
N ALA A 495 19.42 -13.66 9.06
CA ALA A 495 18.95 -12.99 10.26
C ALA A 495 18.95 -11.48 10.01
N ARG A 496 17.81 -10.81 10.22
CA ARG A 496 17.60 -9.36 10.08
C ARG A 496 17.10 -8.78 11.38
N ARG A 497 17.61 -7.61 11.78
CA ARG A 497 17.03 -6.88 12.91
C ARG A 497 15.69 -6.24 12.47
N GLY A 498 14.62 -6.59 13.15
CA GLY A 498 13.30 -5.98 12.95
C GLY A 498 13.10 -4.75 13.85
N ASP A 499 12.00 -4.03 13.65
CA ASP A 499 11.69 -2.73 14.28
C ASP A 499 11.64 -2.74 15.82
N ASN A 500 11.52 -3.89 16.47
CA ASN A 500 11.41 -4.05 17.93
C ASN A 500 12.63 -4.70 18.57
N ASP A 501 13.84 -4.47 18.06
CA ASP A 501 15.08 -5.14 18.51
C ASP A 501 15.05 -6.68 18.44
N ARG A 502 14.14 -7.23 17.66
CA ARG A 502 14.00 -8.67 17.44
C ARG A 502 14.79 -9.10 16.24
N VAL A 503 15.40 -10.25 16.34
CA VAL A 503 16.04 -10.90 15.21
C VAL A 503 15.00 -11.73 14.46
N LEU A 504 14.70 -11.34 13.24
CA LEU A 504 13.84 -12.06 12.32
C LEU A 504 14.67 -13.07 11.53
N THR A 505 14.12 -14.23 11.25
CA THR A 505 14.71 -15.19 10.32
C THR A 505 14.03 -15.07 8.98
N LEU A 506 14.78 -14.66 7.95
CA LEU A 506 14.29 -14.48 6.61
C LEU A 506 14.82 -15.57 5.69
N PHE A 507 14.01 -15.94 4.70
CA PHE A 507 14.39 -16.87 3.66
C PHE A 507 14.34 -16.13 2.32
N LEU A 508 15.49 -15.86 1.73
CA LEU A 508 15.63 -15.17 0.45
C LEU A 508 16.00 -16.21 -0.61
N ALA A 509 15.29 -16.20 -1.74
CA ALA A 509 15.54 -17.19 -2.78
C ALA A 509 15.38 -16.59 -4.18
N GLY A 510 16.18 -17.11 -5.12
CA GLY A 510 16.12 -16.71 -6.51
C GLY A 510 16.91 -17.67 -7.40
N ALA A 511 16.81 -17.49 -8.72
CA ALA A 511 17.65 -18.21 -9.67
C ALA A 511 18.97 -17.44 -9.88
N VAL A 512 20.11 -18.11 -9.72
CA VAL A 512 21.44 -17.54 -9.92
C VAL A 512 21.55 -16.92 -11.33
N PRO A 513 21.88 -15.63 -11.47
CA PRO A 513 21.96 -14.98 -12.78
C PRO A 513 23.13 -15.52 -13.61
N ALA A 514 23.07 -15.34 -14.93
CA ALA A 514 24.23 -15.55 -15.79
C ALA A 514 25.37 -14.63 -15.34
N ALA A 515 26.59 -15.15 -15.28
CA ALA A 515 27.75 -14.31 -15.01
C ALA A 515 27.80 -13.18 -16.06
N GLN A 516 27.75 -11.93 -15.60
CA GLN A 516 27.92 -10.76 -16.44
C GLN A 516 29.38 -10.60 -16.84
#